data_b4479d790cf900985de00ded9576f79d
#
_entry.id   b4479d790cf900985de00ded9576f79d
#
_cell.length_a   1.000
_cell.length_b   1.000
_cell.length_c   1.000
_cell.angle_alpha   90.00
_cell.angle_beta   90.00
_cell.angle_gamma   90.00
#
_symmetry.space_group_name_H-M   'P 1'
#
loop_
_entity.id
_entity.type
_entity.pdbx_description
1 polymer ?
#
loop_
_entity_poly.entity_id
_entity_poly.type
_entity_poly.pdbx_seq_one_letter_code
_entity_poly.pdbx_strand_id
1 'polypeptide(L)'
;MIVGMSRTGNGRNESFAAYAEEHGFSYTPVYFDTDEELSAALRNGTITAAVSNRMRRTTNEWIIDTFDLEDIYIAVRKGDNATLRLLDDPSWRTTLYDKYYSGSHISSKLYLTVSEENYITSHNAASKVFTVLVNPDRAPYSYLNGGGSPTGIMVDLFKRVADRARLNYRFLTPADSAEYTALLHEGTADFVIDLADDYSAAEDYGYKLTDPYLTTEF
;
A
#
# COMPACT_ATOMS: atom_id res chain seq x y z
N MET A 1 11.20 -3.36 26.31
CA MET A 1 11.75 -2.98 24.98
C MET A 1 12.22 -1.55 25.05
N ILE A 2 13.40 -1.21 24.46
CA ILE A 2 13.89 0.18 24.41
C ILE A 2 13.53 0.75 23.03
N VAL A 3 12.77 1.84 22.99
CA VAL A 3 12.25 2.43 21.75
C VAL A 3 12.79 3.83 21.56
N GLY A 4 13.49 4.04 20.45
CA GLY A 4 13.96 5.36 20.03
C GLY A 4 12.85 6.18 19.39
N MET A 5 12.76 7.45 19.73
CA MET A 5 11.74 8.39 19.26
C MET A 5 12.37 9.74 18.94
N SER A 6 11.77 10.49 18.03
CA SER A 6 12.16 11.87 17.80
C SER A 6 11.67 12.76 18.95
N ARG A 7 12.54 13.67 19.43
CA ARG A 7 12.18 14.65 20.46
C ARG A 7 11.11 15.64 19.99
N THR A 8 11.05 15.88 18.69
CA THR A 8 10.08 16.82 18.06
C THR A 8 8.83 16.14 17.53
N GLY A 9 8.69 14.83 17.65
CA GLY A 9 7.57 14.04 17.11
C GLY A 9 6.41 13.88 18.09
N ASN A 10 5.93 14.95 18.72
CA ASN A 10 4.96 14.88 19.82
C ASN A 10 3.70 14.07 19.47
N GLY A 11 2.99 14.40 18.39
CA GLY A 11 1.79 13.66 17.98
C GLY A 11 2.07 12.18 17.71
N ARG A 12 3.14 11.87 16.98
CA ARG A 12 3.57 10.50 16.68
C ARG A 12 3.95 9.72 17.94
N ASN A 13 4.57 10.37 18.91
CA ASN A 13 4.94 9.73 20.17
C ASN A 13 3.70 9.39 21.01
N GLU A 14 2.68 10.24 20.97
CA GLU A 14 1.37 10.01 21.61
C GLU A 14 0.61 8.86 20.92
N SER A 15 0.56 8.84 19.59
CA SER A 15 -0.04 7.76 18.82
C SER A 15 0.66 6.41 19.09
N PHE A 16 1.98 6.40 19.22
CA PHE A 16 2.71 5.18 19.58
C PHE A 16 2.41 4.72 21.00
N ALA A 17 2.20 5.63 21.94
CA ALA A 17 1.82 5.27 23.30
C ALA A 17 0.43 4.59 23.33
N ALA A 18 -0.53 5.12 22.57
CA ALA A 18 -1.85 4.51 22.42
C ALA A 18 -1.78 3.14 21.75
N TYR A 19 -0.96 3.00 20.68
CA TYR A 19 -0.69 1.74 20.00
C TYR A 19 -0.10 0.68 20.96
N ALA A 20 0.85 1.07 21.81
CA ALA A 20 1.47 0.17 22.78
C ALA A 20 0.47 -0.32 23.84
N GLU A 21 -0.42 0.57 24.29
CA GLU A 21 -1.50 0.24 25.22
C GLU A 21 -2.51 -0.74 24.60
N GLU A 22 -2.95 -0.48 23.37
CA GLU A 22 -3.88 -1.33 22.62
C GLU A 22 -3.32 -2.74 22.43
N HIS A 23 -2.01 -2.86 22.13
CA HIS A 23 -1.34 -4.14 21.89
C HIS A 23 -0.73 -4.77 23.15
N GLY A 24 -0.93 -4.18 24.31
CA GLY A 24 -0.60 -4.75 25.61
C GLY A 24 0.90 -4.92 25.88
N PHE A 25 1.77 -4.08 25.33
CA PHE A 25 3.20 -4.13 25.62
C PHE A 25 3.74 -2.85 26.25
N SER A 26 4.82 -2.99 27.03
CA SER A 26 5.51 -1.88 27.68
C SER A 26 6.86 -1.58 27.02
N TYR A 27 7.23 -0.31 27.02
CA TYR A 27 8.49 0.14 26.46
C TYR A 27 9.14 1.25 27.30
N THR A 28 10.43 1.47 27.08
CA THR A 28 11.19 2.60 27.64
C THR A 28 11.56 3.53 26.50
N PRO A 29 11.05 4.77 26.45
CA PRO A 29 11.40 5.71 25.38
C PRO A 29 12.78 6.30 25.57
N VAL A 30 13.51 6.46 24.45
CA VAL A 30 14.76 7.21 24.36
C VAL A 30 14.60 8.23 23.23
N TYR A 31 14.83 9.50 23.53
CA TYR A 31 14.58 10.60 22.60
C TYR A 31 15.86 11.06 21.92
N PHE A 32 15.79 11.26 20.62
CA PHE A 32 16.87 11.72 19.75
C PHE A 32 16.52 13.05 19.08
N ASP A 33 17.49 13.87 18.83
CA ASP A 33 17.30 15.18 18.19
C ASP A 33 17.34 15.08 16.65
N THR A 34 18.06 14.05 16.13
CA THR A 34 18.18 13.82 14.69
C THR A 34 17.85 12.37 14.30
N ASP A 35 17.46 12.18 13.03
CA ASP A 35 17.23 10.85 12.46
C ASP A 35 18.53 10.05 12.31
N GLU A 36 19.67 10.72 12.15
CA GLU A 36 20.99 10.10 12.08
C GLU A 36 21.38 9.45 13.42
N GLU A 37 21.15 10.15 14.54
CA GLU A 37 21.38 9.62 15.88
C GLU A 37 20.46 8.43 16.17
N LEU A 38 19.18 8.54 15.81
CA LEU A 38 18.19 7.47 15.95
C LEU A 38 18.61 6.22 15.17
N SER A 39 19.02 6.38 13.91
CA SER A 39 19.52 5.28 13.07
C SER A 39 20.81 4.68 13.61
N ALA A 40 21.72 5.51 14.12
CA ALA A 40 22.97 5.01 14.72
C ALA A 40 22.70 4.18 15.98
N ALA A 41 21.77 4.63 16.84
CA ALA A 41 21.37 3.93 18.05
C ALA A 41 20.70 2.58 17.74
N LEU A 42 19.89 2.51 16.66
CA LEU A 42 19.28 1.26 16.21
C LEU A 42 20.35 0.28 15.68
N ARG A 43 21.26 0.75 14.84
CA ARG A 43 22.34 -0.09 14.27
C ARG A 43 23.32 -0.62 15.30
N ASN A 44 23.65 0.14 16.31
CA ASN A 44 24.57 -0.28 17.37
C ASN A 44 23.92 -1.04 18.53
N GLY A 45 22.57 -1.23 18.48
CA GLY A 45 21.83 -1.98 19.47
C GLY A 45 21.55 -1.22 20.77
N THR A 46 21.76 0.09 20.83
CA THR A 46 21.42 0.93 22.00
C THR A 46 19.91 0.98 22.20
N ILE A 47 19.14 0.95 21.12
CA ILE A 47 17.69 0.80 21.12
C ILE A 47 17.28 -0.47 20.37
N THR A 48 16.15 -1.03 20.75
CA THR A 48 15.62 -2.28 20.16
C THR A 48 14.75 -2.00 18.93
N ALA A 49 14.02 -0.89 18.94
CA ALA A 49 13.14 -0.43 17.87
C ALA A 49 13.17 1.09 17.78
N ALA A 50 12.73 1.63 16.65
CA ALA A 50 12.62 3.06 16.43
C ALA A 50 11.23 3.41 15.90
N VAL A 51 10.63 4.47 16.42
CA VAL A 51 9.42 5.10 15.88
C VAL A 51 9.84 6.14 14.87
N SER A 52 9.50 5.93 13.61
CA SER A 52 9.91 6.80 12.53
C SER A 52 8.92 6.77 11.37
N ASN A 53 9.05 7.71 10.44
CA ASN A 53 8.29 7.67 9.21
C ASN A 53 8.70 6.45 8.37
N ARG A 54 7.71 5.72 7.85
CA ARG A 54 7.89 4.54 7.00
C ARG A 54 8.84 4.80 5.81
N MET A 55 8.83 6.01 5.28
CA MET A 55 9.65 6.43 4.13
C MET A 55 11.14 6.59 4.46
N ARG A 56 11.50 6.70 5.74
CA ARG A 56 12.88 6.88 6.20
C ARG A 56 13.70 5.58 6.22
N ARG A 57 13.08 4.44 6.07
CA ARG A 57 13.72 3.14 6.15
C ARG A 57 15.04 3.06 5.36
N THR A 58 16.08 2.54 5.98
CA THR A 58 17.35 2.17 5.33
C THR A 58 17.38 0.69 4.95
N THR A 59 18.40 0.28 4.18
CA THR A 59 18.53 -1.11 3.69
C THR A 59 18.67 -2.17 4.78
N ASN A 60 19.05 -1.78 5.99
CA ASN A 60 19.31 -2.68 7.12
C ASN A 60 18.25 -2.54 8.23
N GLU A 61 17.17 -1.86 7.97
CA GLU A 61 16.05 -1.69 8.90
C GLU A 61 14.81 -2.43 8.40
N TRP A 62 14.06 -3.01 9.33
CA TRP A 62 12.81 -3.71 9.04
C TRP A 62 11.65 -2.95 9.62
N ILE A 63 10.58 -2.83 8.86
CA ILE A 63 9.30 -2.33 9.37
C ILE A 63 8.65 -3.48 10.12
N ILE A 64 8.49 -3.32 11.43
CA ILE A 64 7.85 -4.33 12.29
C ILE A 64 6.34 -4.23 12.12
N ASP A 65 5.82 -3.00 12.22
CA ASP A 65 4.41 -2.68 12.07
C ASP A 65 4.24 -1.21 11.68
N THR A 66 3.00 -0.81 11.35
CA THR A 66 2.63 0.57 11.06
C THR A 66 1.43 0.96 11.91
N PHE A 67 1.45 2.16 12.43
CA PHE A 67 0.37 2.76 13.21
C PHE A 67 0.23 4.21 12.78
N ASP A 68 -0.97 4.74 12.89
CA ASP A 68 -1.31 6.12 12.57
C ASP A 68 -1.01 6.53 11.11
N LEU A 69 -1.83 7.38 10.56
CA LEU A 69 -1.65 7.98 9.23
C LEU A 69 -1.45 9.48 9.42
N GLU A 70 -0.34 10.00 8.93
CA GLU A 70 -0.03 11.41 8.95
C GLU A 70 -0.27 12.02 7.56
N ASP A 71 -1.28 12.86 7.45
CA ASP A 71 -1.55 13.62 6.24
C ASP A 71 -0.60 14.82 6.12
N ILE A 72 0.09 14.93 5.01
CA ILE A 72 1.03 16.01 4.74
C ILE A 72 0.41 16.99 3.74
N TYR A 73 0.33 18.25 4.12
CA TYR A 73 -0.28 19.31 3.33
C TYR A 73 0.73 20.37 2.90
N ILE A 74 0.46 20.99 1.74
CA ILE A 74 1.07 22.26 1.37
C ILE A 74 0.13 23.37 1.81
N ALA A 75 0.55 24.21 2.76
CA ALA A 75 -0.24 25.33 3.21
C ALA A 75 -0.03 26.57 2.32
N VAL A 76 -1.10 27.21 1.92
CA VAL A 76 -1.09 28.50 1.24
C VAL A 76 -1.65 29.58 2.15
N ARG A 77 -1.32 30.84 1.85
CA ARG A 77 -1.85 31.99 2.62
C ARG A 77 -3.38 32.01 2.51
N LYS A 78 -4.06 32.24 3.62
CA LYS A 78 -5.53 32.36 3.66
C LYS A 78 -6.01 33.41 2.67
N GLY A 79 -6.91 33.02 1.76
CA GLY A 79 -7.46 33.88 0.70
C GLY A 79 -6.76 33.75 -0.64
N ASP A 80 -5.61 33.10 -0.75
CA ASP A 80 -4.94 32.79 -2.02
C ASP A 80 -5.53 31.54 -2.69
N ASN A 81 -6.77 31.70 -3.16
CA ASN A 81 -7.50 30.61 -3.82
C ASN A 81 -6.90 30.25 -5.20
N ALA A 82 -6.15 31.14 -5.81
CA ALA A 82 -5.54 30.87 -7.12
C ALA A 82 -4.38 29.88 -6.96
N THR A 83 -3.48 30.14 -6.02
CA THR A 83 -2.39 29.21 -5.69
C THR A 83 -2.91 27.89 -5.16
N LEU A 84 -3.97 27.89 -4.32
CA LEU A 84 -4.57 26.67 -3.81
C LEU A 84 -5.05 25.77 -4.96
N ARG A 85 -5.83 26.31 -5.90
CA ARG A 85 -6.32 25.55 -7.07
C ARG A 85 -5.20 24.99 -7.94
N LEU A 86 -4.13 25.78 -8.13
CA LEU A 86 -2.96 25.32 -8.87
C LEU A 86 -2.27 24.14 -8.18
N LEU A 87 -2.15 24.20 -6.86
CA LEU A 87 -1.50 23.14 -6.07
C LEU A 87 -2.39 21.92 -5.87
N ASP A 88 -3.70 22.06 -5.95
CA ASP A 88 -4.65 20.95 -5.88
C ASP A 88 -4.85 20.21 -7.21
N ASP A 89 -4.28 20.72 -8.32
CA ASP A 89 -4.33 20.02 -9.60
C ASP A 89 -3.62 18.66 -9.51
N PRO A 90 -4.32 17.53 -9.76
CA PRO A 90 -3.74 16.20 -9.58
C PRO A 90 -2.63 15.86 -10.58
N SER A 91 -2.53 16.57 -11.71
CA SER A 91 -1.58 16.25 -12.79
C SER A 91 -0.12 16.35 -12.34
N TRP A 92 0.24 17.38 -11.55
CA TRP A 92 1.60 17.51 -11.05
C TRP A 92 1.90 16.63 -9.84
N ARG A 93 0.88 16.23 -9.04
CA ARG A 93 1.04 15.27 -7.94
C ARG A 93 1.52 13.93 -8.48
N THR A 94 0.92 13.43 -9.55
CA THR A 94 1.35 12.22 -10.24
C THR A 94 2.78 12.35 -10.74
N THR A 95 3.13 13.50 -11.35
CA THR A 95 4.49 13.75 -11.84
C THR A 95 5.53 13.80 -10.73
N LEU A 96 5.22 14.42 -9.59
CA LEU A 96 6.10 14.42 -8.42
C LEU A 96 6.22 13.04 -7.79
N TYR A 97 5.11 12.35 -7.64
CA TYR A 97 5.11 10.97 -7.15
C TYR A 97 5.99 10.09 -8.04
N ASP A 98 5.80 10.13 -9.35
CA ASP A 98 6.62 9.39 -10.30
C ASP A 98 8.09 9.80 -10.23
N LYS A 99 8.40 11.08 -10.13
CA LYS A 99 9.76 11.59 -10.08
C LYS A 99 10.52 11.16 -8.82
N TYR A 100 9.86 11.20 -7.66
CA TYR A 100 10.52 10.97 -6.36
C TYR A 100 10.33 9.56 -5.82
N TYR A 101 9.28 8.87 -6.22
CA TYR A 101 8.96 7.54 -5.72
C TYR A 101 9.09 6.42 -6.76
N SER A 102 8.93 6.68 -8.06
CA SER A 102 9.19 5.71 -9.12
C SER A 102 10.62 5.80 -9.67
N GLY A 103 11.29 6.94 -9.52
CA GLY A 103 12.65 7.19 -9.99
C GLY A 103 13.73 6.74 -9.01
N SER A 104 14.25 5.58 -9.20
CA SER A 104 15.62 5.08 -8.92
C SER A 104 16.19 5.03 -7.50
N HIS A 105 15.72 5.70 -6.48
CA HIS A 105 16.39 5.67 -5.17
C HIS A 105 15.53 5.29 -3.95
N ILE A 106 14.24 5.56 -3.96
CA ILE A 106 13.32 5.05 -2.96
C ILE A 106 12.56 3.85 -3.52
N SER A 107 12.95 3.48 -4.69
CA SER A 107 12.91 2.20 -5.34
C SER A 107 11.57 1.48 -5.50
N SER A 108 11.57 0.76 -6.47
CA SER A 108 11.06 -0.59 -6.72
C SER A 108 10.76 -1.50 -5.49
N LYS A 109 11.02 -1.11 -4.26
CA LYS A 109 10.71 -1.90 -3.05
C LYS A 109 9.44 -1.37 -2.39
N LEU A 110 8.50 -2.25 -2.15
CA LEU A 110 7.39 -1.99 -1.24
C LEU A 110 7.94 -1.81 0.18
N TYR A 111 7.37 -0.87 0.93
CA TYR A 111 7.68 -0.70 2.35
C TYR A 111 6.83 -1.69 3.15
N LEU A 112 7.27 -2.94 3.14
CA LEU A 112 6.56 -4.03 3.79
C LEU A 112 6.97 -4.17 5.25
N THR A 113 6.01 -4.56 6.08
CA THR A 113 6.27 -5.04 7.44
C THR A 113 6.95 -6.41 7.40
N VAL A 114 7.52 -6.82 8.51
CA VAL A 114 8.09 -8.19 8.64
C VAL A 114 7.03 -9.25 8.37
N SER A 115 5.80 -9.03 8.81
CA SER A 115 4.69 -9.96 8.58
C SER A 115 4.36 -10.11 7.10
N GLU A 116 4.29 -9.01 6.36
CA GLU A 116 4.05 -9.01 4.92
C GLU A 116 5.20 -9.66 4.13
N GLU A 117 6.46 -9.38 4.49
CA GLU A 117 7.63 -10.04 3.90
C GLU A 117 7.62 -11.55 4.15
N ASN A 118 7.30 -11.98 5.36
CA ASN A 118 7.18 -13.39 5.71
C ASN A 118 6.05 -14.07 4.94
N TYR A 119 4.90 -13.38 4.79
CA TYR A 119 3.78 -13.88 3.99
C TYR A 119 4.20 -14.12 2.54
N ILE A 120 4.80 -13.13 1.89
CA ILE A 120 5.28 -13.24 0.51
C ILE A 120 6.31 -14.37 0.37
N THR A 121 7.28 -14.42 1.30
CA THR A 121 8.35 -15.42 1.27
C THR A 121 7.80 -16.84 1.42
N SER A 122 6.86 -17.05 2.33
CA SER A 122 6.24 -18.36 2.55
C SER A 122 5.42 -18.82 1.35
N HIS A 123 4.68 -17.91 0.71
CA HIS A 123 3.88 -18.23 -0.47
C HIS A 123 4.74 -18.49 -1.71
N ASN A 124 5.83 -17.74 -1.87
CA ASN A 124 6.80 -18.00 -2.95
C ASN A 124 7.54 -19.32 -2.73
N ALA A 125 7.93 -19.65 -1.49
CA ALA A 125 8.54 -20.94 -1.15
C ALA A 125 7.59 -22.12 -1.43
N ALA A 126 6.29 -21.93 -1.18
CA ALA A 126 5.25 -22.90 -1.51
C ALA A 126 4.88 -22.94 -3.00
N SER A 127 5.51 -22.11 -3.83
CA SER A 127 5.18 -21.95 -5.26
C SER A 127 3.71 -21.66 -5.53
N LYS A 128 3.05 -20.96 -4.62
CA LYS A 128 1.63 -20.59 -4.77
C LYS A 128 1.46 -19.67 -5.98
N VAL A 129 0.55 -20.04 -6.86
CA VAL A 129 0.10 -19.21 -7.99
C VAL A 129 -1.28 -18.68 -7.67
N PHE A 130 -1.39 -17.38 -7.46
CA PHE A 130 -2.65 -16.71 -7.19
C PHE A 130 -3.52 -16.63 -8.43
N THR A 131 -4.83 -16.78 -8.27
CA THR A 131 -5.81 -16.61 -9.34
C THR A 131 -6.41 -15.21 -9.28
N VAL A 132 -6.47 -14.55 -10.42
CA VAL A 132 -6.90 -13.15 -10.56
C VAL A 132 -8.07 -13.08 -11.53
N LEU A 133 -9.26 -12.79 -11.03
CA LEU A 133 -10.45 -12.66 -11.86
C LEU A 133 -10.46 -11.29 -12.54
N VAL A 134 -10.69 -11.29 -13.85
CA VAL A 134 -10.73 -10.10 -14.71
C VAL A 134 -12.13 -9.98 -15.31
N ASN A 135 -12.72 -8.79 -15.23
CA ASN A 135 -13.96 -8.53 -15.96
C ASN A 135 -13.66 -8.43 -17.47
N PRO A 136 -14.31 -9.24 -18.35
CA PRO A 136 -13.97 -9.30 -19.78
C PRO A 136 -14.47 -8.10 -20.59
N ASP A 137 -15.46 -7.34 -20.08
CA ASP A 137 -16.26 -6.40 -20.88
C ASP A 137 -16.29 -4.97 -20.30
N ARG A 138 -15.32 -4.60 -19.48
CA ARG A 138 -15.30 -3.30 -18.80
C ARG A 138 -14.19 -2.36 -19.27
N ALA A 139 -14.10 -2.15 -20.59
CA ALA A 139 -13.15 -1.17 -21.13
C ALA A 139 -13.46 0.26 -20.64
N PRO A 140 -12.44 1.10 -20.33
CA PRO A 140 -11.00 0.87 -20.46
C PRO A 140 -10.37 0.23 -19.21
N TYR A 141 -11.14 -0.11 -18.19
CA TYR A 141 -10.64 -0.57 -16.89
C TYR A 141 -10.08 -1.98 -16.94
N SER A 142 -10.90 -2.94 -17.34
CA SER A 142 -10.48 -4.32 -17.63
C SER A 142 -11.33 -4.89 -18.78
N TYR A 143 -10.68 -5.59 -19.70
CA TYR A 143 -11.33 -6.23 -20.84
C TYR A 143 -10.40 -7.24 -21.48
N LEU A 144 -10.95 -8.08 -22.35
CA LEU A 144 -10.13 -8.97 -23.19
C LEU A 144 -9.87 -8.32 -24.55
N ASN A 145 -8.61 -8.27 -24.97
CA ASN A 145 -8.26 -7.79 -26.30
C ASN A 145 -8.67 -8.81 -27.37
N GLY A 146 -8.50 -8.48 -28.66
CA GLY A 146 -8.86 -9.34 -29.79
C GLY A 146 -8.15 -10.70 -29.81
N GLY A 147 -7.13 -10.91 -29.01
CA GLY A 147 -6.43 -12.17 -28.80
C GLY A 147 -6.84 -12.92 -27.53
N GLY A 148 -7.88 -12.45 -26.81
CA GLY A 148 -8.33 -13.06 -25.56
C GLY A 148 -7.45 -12.79 -24.35
N SER A 149 -6.50 -11.85 -24.45
CA SER A 149 -5.60 -11.52 -23.33
C SER A 149 -6.14 -10.37 -22.50
N PRO A 150 -6.05 -10.46 -21.15
CA PRO A 150 -6.47 -9.39 -20.24
C PRO A 150 -5.65 -8.13 -20.46
N THR A 151 -6.34 -7.00 -20.57
CA THR A 151 -5.76 -5.68 -20.76
C THR A 151 -6.64 -4.61 -20.09
N GLY A 152 -6.13 -3.41 -19.93
CA GLY A 152 -6.82 -2.28 -19.31
C GLY A 152 -6.06 -1.70 -18.12
N ILE A 153 -6.56 -0.56 -17.63
CA ILE A 153 -5.91 0.22 -16.56
C ILE A 153 -5.69 -0.62 -15.30
N MET A 154 -6.73 -1.35 -14.87
CA MET A 154 -6.68 -2.17 -13.66
C MET A 154 -5.78 -3.40 -13.83
N VAL A 155 -5.75 -4.00 -15.02
CA VAL A 155 -4.86 -5.11 -15.34
C VAL A 155 -3.39 -4.69 -15.28
N ASP A 156 -3.07 -3.53 -15.86
CA ASP A 156 -1.69 -3.00 -15.85
C ASP A 156 -1.25 -2.56 -14.46
N LEU A 157 -2.17 -1.98 -13.68
CA LEU A 157 -1.92 -1.63 -12.29
C LEU A 157 -1.63 -2.88 -11.46
N PHE A 158 -2.49 -3.92 -11.56
CA PHE A 158 -2.30 -5.17 -10.85
C PHE A 158 -0.94 -5.83 -11.20
N LYS A 159 -0.59 -5.90 -12.48
CA LYS A 159 0.71 -6.42 -12.91
C LYS A 159 1.87 -5.73 -12.20
N ARG A 160 1.85 -4.38 -12.16
CA ARG A 160 2.90 -3.60 -11.47
C ARG A 160 2.96 -3.88 -9.97
N VAL A 161 1.80 -4.01 -9.32
CA VAL A 161 1.73 -4.34 -7.88
C VAL A 161 2.25 -5.76 -7.65
N ALA A 162 1.79 -6.73 -8.44
CA ALA A 162 2.19 -8.14 -8.32
C ALA A 162 3.70 -8.33 -8.55
N ASP A 163 4.26 -7.66 -9.56
CA ASP A 163 5.70 -7.71 -9.82
C ASP A 163 6.52 -7.16 -8.64
N ARG A 164 6.07 -6.01 -8.06
CA ARG A 164 6.72 -5.43 -6.89
C ARG A 164 6.59 -6.30 -5.64
N ALA A 165 5.42 -6.90 -5.45
CA ALA A 165 5.14 -7.83 -4.35
C ALA A 165 5.73 -9.24 -4.61
N ARG A 166 6.35 -9.46 -5.76
CA ARG A 166 6.91 -10.78 -6.16
C ARG A 166 5.88 -11.91 -6.09
N LEU A 167 4.62 -11.61 -6.45
CA LEU A 167 3.53 -12.58 -6.46
C LEU A 167 3.53 -13.37 -7.77
N ASN A 168 3.43 -14.68 -7.68
CA ASN A 168 3.15 -15.53 -8.84
C ASN A 168 1.64 -15.56 -9.04
N TYR A 169 1.16 -15.25 -10.23
CA TYR A 169 -0.27 -15.20 -10.52
C TYR A 169 -0.62 -15.69 -11.93
N ARG A 170 -1.88 -15.99 -12.10
CA ARG A 170 -2.51 -16.23 -13.40
C ARG A 170 -3.86 -15.56 -13.47
N PHE A 171 -4.21 -15.05 -14.63
CA PHE A 171 -5.55 -14.49 -14.83
C PHE A 171 -6.57 -15.60 -15.10
N LEU A 172 -7.77 -15.43 -14.49
CA LEU A 172 -8.99 -16.09 -14.90
C LEU A 172 -9.71 -15.16 -15.85
N THR A 173 -9.92 -15.62 -17.08
CA THR A 173 -10.49 -14.84 -18.18
C THR A 173 -11.82 -15.46 -18.59
N PRO A 174 -12.94 -15.07 -17.93
CA PRO A 174 -14.26 -15.55 -18.32
C PRO A 174 -14.60 -15.14 -19.73
N ALA A 175 -15.41 -15.94 -20.41
CA ALA A 175 -15.79 -15.68 -21.81
C ALA A 175 -16.74 -14.49 -21.94
N ASP A 176 -17.54 -14.23 -20.90
CA ASP A 176 -18.53 -13.17 -20.88
C ASP A 176 -18.85 -12.72 -19.44
N SER A 177 -19.68 -11.70 -19.31
CA SER A 177 -20.11 -11.16 -18.01
C SER A 177 -20.93 -12.14 -17.17
N ALA A 178 -21.61 -13.11 -17.77
CA ALA A 178 -22.37 -14.11 -17.02
C ALA A 178 -21.42 -15.12 -16.33
N GLU A 179 -20.41 -15.59 -17.04
CA GLU A 179 -19.36 -16.44 -16.46
C GLU A 179 -18.55 -15.66 -15.42
N TYR A 180 -18.24 -14.38 -15.66
CA TYR A 180 -17.60 -13.53 -14.67
C TYR A 180 -18.39 -13.48 -13.36
N THR A 181 -19.69 -13.23 -13.44
CA THR A 181 -20.58 -13.17 -12.27
C THR A 181 -20.64 -14.52 -11.54
N ALA A 182 -20.70 -15.63 -12.27
CA ALA A 182 -20.68 -16.96 -11.68
C ALA A 182 -19.39 -17.22 -10.88
N LEU A 183 -18.24 -16.94 -11.48
CA LEU A 183 -16.92 -17.10 -10.84
C LEU A 183 -16.75 -16.18 -9.62
N LEU A 184 -17.31 -14.97 -9.67
CA LEU A 184 -17.32 -14.04 -8.54
C LEU A 184 -18.09 -14.62 -7.36
N HIS A 185 -19.32 -15.14 -7.60
CA HIS A 185 -20.16 -15.77 -6.57
C HIS A 185 -19.55 -17.06 -6.00
N GLU A 186 -18.83 -17.82 -6.81
CA GLU A 186 -18.16 -19.04 -6.37
C GLU A 186 -16.95 -18.77 -5.45
N GLY A 187 -16.44 -17.52 -5.42
CA GLY A 187 -15.29 -17.15 -4.61
C GLY A 187 -14.01 -17.91 -4.97
N THR A 188 -13.88 -18.33 -6.23
CA THR A 188 -12.76 -19.19 -6.69
C THR A 188 -11.47 -18.43 -6.95
N ALA A 189 -11.52 -17.11 -7.08
CA ALA A 189 -10.37 -16.26 -7.32
C ALA A 189 -9.75 -15.76 -6.01
N ASP A 190 -8.42 -15.69 -5.95
CA ASP A 190 -7.73 -15.05 -4.83
C ASP A 190 -7.84 -13.52 -4.88
N PHE A 191 -7.91 -12.93 -6.08
CA PHE A 191 -8.07 -11.50 -6.32
C PHE A 191 -9.13 -11.22 -7.38
N VAL A 192 -9.88 -10.13 -7.16
CA VAL A 192 -10.76 -9.51 -8.16
C VAL A 192 -10.27 -8.08 -8.35
N ILE A 193 -9.79 -7.75 -9.56
CA ILE A 193 -9.06 -6.48 -9.76
C ILE A 193 -9.93 -5.30 -10.22
N ASP A 194 -11.19 -5.55 -10.52
CA ASP A 194 -12.10 -4.56 -11.06
C ASP A 194 -13.51 -4.77 -10.46
N LEU A 195 -13.58 -4.81 -9.14
CA LEU A 195 -14.84 -4.87 -8.42
C LEU A 195 -15.30 -3.42 -8.16
N ALA A 196 -16.45 -3.06 -8.70
CA ALA A 196 -17.05 -1.73 -8.59
C ALA A 196 -18.24 -1.72 -7.64
N ASP A 197 -18.23 -2.59 -6.66
CA ASP A 197 -19.30 -2.71 -5.69
C ASP A 197 -18.95 -2.01 -4.37
N ASP A 198 -19.96 -1.86 -3.55
CA ASP A 198 -19.76 -1.39 -2.18
C ASP A 198 -19.16 -2.50 -1.28
N TYR A 199 -18.75 -2.11 -0.06
CA TYR A 199 -18.17 -3.04 0.90
C TYR A 199 -19.10 -4.20 1.26
N SER A 200 -20.42 -3.97 1.32
CA SER A 200 -21.40 -4.98 1.67
C SER A 200 -21.50 -6.04 0.58
N ALA A 201 -21.58 -5.63 -0.68
CA ALA A 201 -21.61 -6.55 -1.80
C ALA A 201 -20.33 -7.39 -1.91
N ALA A 202 -19.16 -6.79 -1.65
CA ALA A 202 -17.91 -7.53 -1.64
C ALA A 202 -17.86 -8.61 -0.56
N GLU A 203 -18.36 -8.31 0.65
CA GLU A 203 -18.46 -9.30 1.74
C GLU A 203 -19.40 -10.45 1.40
N ASP A 204 -20.51 -10.18 0.73
CA ASP A 204 -21.46 -11.21 0.27
C ASP A 204 -20.82 -12.19 -0.72
N TYR A 205 -19.84 -11.72 -1.51
CA TYR A 205 -19.02 -12.56 -2.40
C TYR A 205 -17.81 -13.20 -1.70
N GLY A 206 -17.58 -12.89 -0.41
CA GLY A 206 -16.45 -13.40 0.37
C GLY A 206 -15.15 -12.66 0.16
N TYR A 207 -15.16 -11.44 -0.39
CA TYR A 207 -14.01 -10.59 -0.62
C TYR A 207 -13.96 -9.42 0.37
N LYS A 208 -12.75 -8.91 0.59
CA LYS A 208 -12.50 -7.61 1.25
C LYS A 208 -11.98 -6.63 0.23
N LEU A 209 -12.48 -5.41 0.27
CA LEU A 209 -11.99 -4.34 -0.58
C LEU A 209 -10.73 -3.72 0.02
N THR A 210 -9.81 -3.36 -0.86
CA THR A 210 -8.70 -2.45 -0.55
C THR A 210 -9.21 -1.01 -0.56
N ASP A 211 -8.34 -0.04 -0.24
CA ASP A 211 -8.62 1.34 -0.59
C ASP A 211 -8.82 1.48 -2.11
N PRO A 212 -9.67 2.41 -2.57
CA PRO A 212 -9.97 2.56 -3.99
C PRO A 212 -8.72 3.00 -4.77
N TYR A 213 -8.39 2.25 -5.82
CA TYR A 213 -7.29 2.59 -6.74
C TYR A 213 -7.69 3.64 -7.78
N LEU A 214 -8.97 3.74 -8.08
CA LEU A 214 -9.49 4.63 -9.09
C LEU A 214 -10.91 5.06 -8.69
N THR A 215 -11.16 6.36 -8.79
CA THR A 215 -12.51 6.92 -8.66
C THR A 215 -12.94 7.45 -10.03
N THR A 216 -14.16 7.13 -10.46
CA THR A 216 -14.74 7.62 -11.71
C THR A 216 -16.06 8.32 -11.42
N GLU A 217 -16.37 9.33 -12.22
CA GLU A 217 -17.65 10.04 -12.20
C GLU A 217 -18.47 9.60 -13.42
N PHE A 218 -19.79 9.49 -13.24
CA PHE A 218 -20.75 9.18 -14.29
C PHE A 218 -21.67 10.36 -14.56
#